data_78509d3e38753f955da313a01d625f98
#
_entry.id   78509d3e38753f955da313a01d625f98
#
_cell.length_a   1.000
_cell.length_b   1.000
_cell.length_c   1.000
_cell.angle_alpha   90.00
_cell.angle_beta   90.00
_cell.angle_gamma   90.00
#
_symmetry.space_group_name_H-M   'P 1'
#
loop_
_entity.id
_entity.type
_entity.pdbx_description
1 polymer ?
#
loop_
_entity_poly.entity_id
_entity_poly.type
_entity_poly.pdbx_seq_one_letter_code
_entity_poly.pdbx_strand_id
1 'polypeptide(L)'
;TLLNNTINAADLAAIDAQNVLTETIDNANEAQADATELLNNTTSNFDIVQLDYQNQIEELSLPILIDIIEGWNIIGYTRSNNQDMIATLAGISDNISIVKDNNANVYWPEWGFNGIGDLEAGKGYQVKVSQQCTLQYIANGLVY
;
A
#
# COMPACT_ATOMS: atom_id res chain seq x y z
N THR A 1 -57.28 -35.61 46.09
CA THR A 1 -57.31 -34.15 45.66
C THR A 1 -56.00 -33.47 45.91
N LEU A 2 -55.34 -33.60 47.06
CA LEU A 2 -54.01 -32.96 47.29
C LEU A 2 -52.94 -33.50 46.35
N LEU A 3 -52.87 -34.81 46.13
CA LEU A 3 -51.88 -35.46 45.25
C LEU A 3 -52.00 -34.97 43.81
N ASN A 4 -53.22 -34.85 43.29
CA ASN A 4 -53.48 -34.36 41.94
C ASN A 4 -53.08 -32.91 41.84
N ASN A 5 -53.30 -32.07 42.82
CA ASN A 5 -52.85 -30.66 42.80
C ASN A 5 -51.34 -30.53 42.82
N THR A 6 -50.64 -31.39 43.54
CA THR A 6 -49.19 -31.42 43.62
C THR A 6 -48.59 -31.89 42.29
N ILE A 7 -49.15 -32.91 41.64
CA ILE A 7 -48.75 -33.38 40.31
C ILE A 7 -48.95 -32.29 39.27
N ASN A 8 -50.10 -31.63 39.25
CA ASN A 8 -50.39 -30.54 38.29
C ASN A 8 -49.44 -29.34 38.48
N ALA A 9 -49.05 -29.02 39.72
CA ALA A 9 -48.09 -27.95 39.98
C ALA A 9 -46.68 -28.33 39.53
N ALA A 10 -46.27 -29.57 39.68
CA ALA A 10 -44.99 -30.07 39.21
C ALA A 10 -44.91 -30.10 37.67
N ASP A 11 -45.99 -30.53 37.02
CA ASP A 11 -46.10 -30.54 35.55
C ASP A 11 -46.02 -29.11 34.98
N LEU A 12 -46.73 -28.16 35.60
CA LEU A 12 -46.69 -26.76 35.18
C LEU A 12 -45.29 -26.17 35.35
N ALA A 13 -44.61 -26.42 36.46
CA ALA A 13 -43.25 -25.97 36.71
C ALA A 13 -42.24 -26.57 35.67
N ALA A 14 -42.46 -27.83 35.28
CA ALA A 14 -41.65 -28.47 34.22
C ALA A 14 -41.86 -27.82 32.85
N ILE A 15 -43.11 -27.47 32.52
CA ILE A 15 -43.44 -26.75 31.27
C ILE A 15 -42.79 -25.36 31.28
N ASP A 16 -42.89 -24.61 32.38
CA ASP A 16 -42.27 -23.29 32.51
C ASP A 16 -40.75 -23.37 32.37
N ALA A 17 -40.12 -24.35 33.02
CA ALA A 17 -38.68 -24.57 32.87
C ALA A 17 -38.27 -24.92 31.44
N GLN A 18 -39.08 -25.72 30.74
CA GLN A 18 -38.86 -26.06 29.35
C GLN A 18 -38.97 -24.82 28.40
N ASN A 19 -39.96 -23.96 28.68
CA ASN A 19 -40.15 -22.73 27.92
C ASN A 19 -38.94 -21.77 28.10
N VAL A 20 -38.48 -21.59 29.33
CA VAL A 20 -37.29 -20.76 29.62
C VAL A 20 -36.06 -21.33 28.95
N LEU A 21 -35.89 -22.66 28.98
CA LEU A 21 -34.75 -23.30 28.31
C LEU A 21 -34.80 -23.07 26.79
N THR A 22 -35.97 -23.23 26.17
CA THR A 22 -36.16 -23.01 24.74
C THR A 22 -35.84 -21.57 24.38
N GLU A 23 -36.37 -20.58 25.08
CA GLU A 23 -36.08 -19.16 24.89
C GLU A 23 -34.59 -18.86 25.05
N THR A 24 -33.95 -19.46 26.03
CA THR A 24 -32.49 -19.28 26.24
C THR A 24 -31.68 -19.83 25.07
N ILE A 25 -32.06 -21.01 24.54
CA ILE A 25 -31.42 -21.63 23.39
C ILE A 25 -31.61 -20.75 22.11
N ASP A 26 -32.82 -20.25 21.89
CA ASP A 26 -33.13 -19.43 20.75
C ASP A 26 -32.33 -18.12 20.78
N ASN A 27 -32.25 -17.44 21.93
CA ASN A 27 -31.46 -16.24 22.14
C ASN A 27 -29.94 -16.51 21.92
N ALA A 28 -29.45 -17.66 22.37
CA ALA A 28 -28.06 -18.05 22.17
C ALA A 28 -27.76 -18.33 20.68
N ASN A 29 -28.67 -18.97 19.97
CA ASN A 29 -28.55 -19.23 18.53
C ASN A 29 -28.56 -17.93 17.74
N GLU A 30 -29.44 -16.98 18.07
CA GLU A 30 -29.46 -15.66 17.44
C GLU A 30 -28.15 -14.89 17.66
N ALA A 31 -27.68 -14.83 18.90
CA ALA A 31 -26.40 -14.20 19.22
C ALA A 31 -25.20 -14.85 18.50
N GLN A 32 -25.23 -16.16 18.30
CA GLN A 32 -24.20 -16.87 17.54
C GLN A 32 -24.28 -16.53 16.03
N ALA A 33 -25.48 -16.40 15.47
CA ALA A 33 -25.66 -16.00 14.10
C ALA A 33 -25.12 -14.58 13.86
N ASP A 34 -25.46 -13.62 14.73
CA ASP A 34 -24.99 -12.24 14.69
C ASP A 34 -23.47 -12.17 14.79
N ALA A 35 -22.87 -12.91 15.70
CA ALA A 35 -21.41 -12.99 15.87
C ALA A 35 -20.73 -13.55 14.61
N THR A 36 -21.34 -14.55 13.98
CA THR A 36 -20.81 -15.15 12.73
C THR A 36 -20.89 -14.16 11.58
N GLU A 37 -21.98 -13.42 11.45
CA GLU A 37 -22.15 -12.38 10.42
C GLU A 37 -21.11 -11.27 10.63
N LEU A 38 -20.92 -10.79 11.86
CA LEU A 38 -19.93 -9.77 12.19
C LEU A 38 -18.52 -10.24 11.84
N LEU A 39 -18.17 -11.49 12.16
CA LEU A 39 -16.87 -12.07 11.83
C LEU A 39 -16.65 -12.12 10.32
N ASN A 40 -17.64 -12.58 9.55
CA ASN A 40 -17.57 -12.65 8.10
C ASN A 40 -17.38 -11.26 7.48
N ASN A 41 -18.12 -10.27 7.96
CA ASN A 41 -18.00 -8.88 7.49
C ASN A 41 -16.63 -8.30 7.82
N THR A 42 -16.10 -8.57 9.01
CA THR A 42 -14.78 -8.12 9.43
C THR A 42 -13.68 -8.76 8.58
N THR A 43 -13.78 -10.06 8.32
CA THR A 43 -12.82 -10.78 7.47
C THR A 43 -12.85 -10.24 6.04
N SER A 44 -14.03 -10.03 5.47
CA SER A 44 -14.18 -9.49 4.12
C SER A 44 -13.58 -8.07 4.00
N ASN A 45 -13.80 -7.22 5.01
CA ASN A 45 -13.22 -5.88 5.05
C ASN A 45 -11.69 -5.93 5.15
N PHE A 46 -11.15 -6.86 5.94
CA PHE A 46 -9.70 -7.06 6.06
C PHE A 46 -9.10 -7.49 4.71
N ASP A 47 -9.73 -8.42 4.00
CA ASP A 47 -9.28 -8.88 2.68
C ASP A 47 -9.26 -7.73 1.66
N ILE A 48 -10.28 -6.85 1.67
CA ILE A 48 -10.35 -5.67 0.80
C ILE A 48 -9.18 -4.72 1.11
N VAL A 49 -8.93 -4.42 2.37
CA VAL A 49 -7.84 -3.55 2.80
C VAL A 49 -6.48 -4.14 2.43
N GLN A 50 -6.28 -5.44 2.62
CA GLN A 50 -5.06 -6.15 2.22
C GLN A 50 -4.82 -6.04 0.71
N LEU A 51 -5.84 -6.24 -0.09
CA LEU A 51 -5.74 -6.14 -1.54
C LEU A 51 -5.40 -4.71 -1.98
N ASP A 52 -6.01 -3.70 -1.35
CA ASP A 52 -5.73 -2.30 -1.62
C ASP A 52 -4.26 -1.94 -1.30
N TYR A 53 -3.74 -2.38 -0.16
CA TYR A 53 -2.32 -2.21 0.18
C TYR A 53 -1.39 -2.92 -0.81
N GLN A 54 -1.71 -4.13 -1.24
CA GLN A 54 -0.90 -4.86 -2.22
C GLN A 54 -0.87 -4.12 -3.56
N ASN A 55 -2.00 -3.63 -4.03
CA ASN A 55 -2.08 -2.84 -5.26
C ASN A 55 -1.27 -1.54 -5.17
N GLN A 56 -1.33 -0.83 -4.03
CA GLN A 56 -0.54 0.38 -3.79
C GLN A 56 0.97 0.07 -3.77
N ILE A 57 1.39 -1.03 -3.15
CA ILE A 57 2.78 -1.48 -3.14
C ILE A 57 3.24 -1.81 -4.56
N GLU A 58 2.42 -2.50 -5.34
CA GLU A 58 2.74 -2.85 -6.72
C GLU A 58 2.87 -1.60 -7.59
N GLU A 59 1.94 -0.65 -7.50
CA GLU A 59 2.00 0.62 -8.24
C GLU A 59 3.24 1.44 -7.88
N LEU A 60 3.60 1.54 -6.59
CA LEU A 60 4.81 2.22 -6.12
C LEU A 60 6.10 1.50 -6.56
N SER A 61 6.01 0.21 -6.86
CA SER A 61 7.13 -0.61 -7.31
C SER A 61 7.39 -0.51 -8.82
N LEU A 62 6.45 0.04 -9.59
CA LEU A 62 6.65 0.20 -11.02
C LEU A 62 7.75 1.22 -11.32
N PRO A 63 8.59 0.95 -12.34
CA PRO A 63 9.56 1.91 -12.80
C PRO A 63 8.84 3.11 -13.43
N ILE A 64 9.36 4.32 -13.19
CA ILE A 64 8.90 5.53 -13.88
C ILE A 64 9.78 5.72 -15.09
N LEU A 65 9.18 5.73 -16.28
CA LEU A 65 9.87 5.95 -17.55
C LEU A 65 9.65 7.39 -17.98
N ILE A 66 10.75 8.07 -18.35
CA ILE A 66 10.75 9.45 -18.83
C ILE A 66 11.47 9.48 -20.17
N ASP A 67 10.74 9.83 -21.21
CA ASP A 67 11.34 10.03 -22.53
C ASP A 67 12.08 11.38 -22.56
N ILE A 68 13.35 11.34 -22.93
CA ILE A 68 14.26 12.49 -23.01
C ILE A 68 14.63 12.67 -24.48
N ILE A 69 14.36 13.84 -25.01
CA ILE A 69 14.72 14.20 -26.39
C ILE A 69 16.14 14.72 -26.46
N GLU A 70 16.76 14.66 -27.65
CA GLU A 70 18.09 15.26 -27.90
C GLU A 70 18.11 16.74 -27.49
N GLY A 71 19.18 17.17 -26.83
CA GLY A 71 19.36 18.54 -26.35
C GLY A 71 18.94 18.69 -24.86
N TRP A 72 18.42 19.86 -24.51
CA TRP A 72 18.05 20.21 -23.15
C TRP A 72 16.64 19.74 -22.79
N ASN A 73 16.54 19.12 -21.63
CA ASN A 73 15.30 18.68 -21.00
C ASN A 73 15.23 19.18 -19.55
N ILE A 74 14.02 19.25 -19.01
CA ILE A 74 13.78 19.45 -17.58
C ILE A 74 13.10 18.18 -17.08
N ILE A 75 13.70 17.54 -16.09
CA ILE A 75 13.15 16.35 -15.43
C ILE A 75 12.82 16.65 -13.99
N GLY A 76 11.72 16.08 -13.47
CA GLY A 76 11.37 16.08 -12.06
C GLY A 76 11.76 14.75 -11.42
N TYR A 77 12.40 14.78 -10.28
CA TYR A 77 12.62 13.57 -9.49
C TYR A 77 11.44 13.34 -8.56
N THR A 78 10.64 12.32 -8.86
CA THR A 78 9.32 12.09 -8.23
C THR A 78 9.30 10.94 -7.23
N ARG A 79 10.45 10.33 -6.94
CA ARG A 79 10.55 9.33 -5.88
C ARG A 79 10.53 9.99 -4.50
N SER A 80 10.07 9.26 -3.48
CA SER A 80 9.95 9.77 -2.11
C SER A 80 11.28 9.84 -1.36
N ASN A 81 12.27 9.05 -1.78
CA ASN A 81 13.60 9.00 -1.16
C ASN A 81 14.66 9.58 -2.11
N ASN A 82 15.63 10.29 -1.56
CA ASN A 82 16.79 10.72 -2.32
C ASN A 82 17.59 9.51 -2.83
N GLN A 83 18.14 9.63 -4.04
CA GLN A 83 18.95 8.58 -4.64
C GLN A 83 20.22 9.16 -5.26
N ASP A 84 21.31 8.40 -5.19
CA ASP A 84 22.58 8.77 -5.81
C ASP A 84 22.37 9.07 -7.31
N MET A 85 22.81 10.25 -7.74
CA MET A 85 22.67 10.74 -9.12
C MET A 85 23.32 9.80 -10.12
N ILE A 86 24.54 9.33 -9.84
CA ILE A 86 25.32 8.49 -10.75
C ILE A 86 24.63 7.16 -10.96
N ALA A 87 24.21 6.51 -9.86
CA ALA A 87 23.51 5.23 -9.92
C ALA A 87 22.15 5.34 -10.63
N THR A 88 21.39 6.42 -10.35
CA THR A 88 20.06 6.61 -10.95
C THR A 88 20.13 6.90 -12.43
N LEU A 89 21.12 7.64 -12.89
CA LEU A 89 21.30 8.00 -14.29
C LEU A 89 22.21 7.04 -15.07
N ALA A 90 22.71 5.97 -14.44
CA ALA A 90 23.65 5.04 -15.07
C ALA A 90 23.16 4.46 -16.41
N GLY A 91 21.85 4.17 -16.52
CA GLY A 91 21.27 3.61 -17.75
C GLY A 91 21.31 4.54 -18.98
N ILE A 92 21.53 5.84 -18.78
CA ILE A 92 21.60 6.84 -19.87
C ILE A 92 22.87 7.69 -19.80
N SER A 93 23.83 7.33 -18.94
CA SER A 93 25.05 8.13 -18.69
C SER A 93 25.84 8.45 -19.95
N ASP A 94 25.94 7.52 -20.89
CA ASP A 94 26.66 7.70 -22.17
C ASP A 94 26.02 8.76 -23.08
N ASN A 95 24.74 9.05 -22.87
CA ASN A 95 24.01 10.08 -23.61
C ASN A 95 24.02 11.43 -22.90
N ILE A 96 24.36 11.47 -21.60
CA ILE A 96 24.35 12.71 -20.81
C ILE A 96 25.59 13.55 -21.08
N SER A 97 25.37 14.76 -21.60
CA SER A 97 26.44 15.77 -21.70
C SER A 97 26.67 16.46 -20.33
N ILE A 98 25.58 16.84 -19.65
CA ILE A 98 25.61 17.53 -18.35
C ILE A 98 24.24 17.50 -17.67
N VAL A 99 24.24 17.43 -16.35
CA VAL A 99 23.04 17.70 -15.52
C VAL A 99 23.29 18.92 -14.66
N LYS A 100 22.27 19.72 -14.41
CA LYS A 100 22.34 20.91 -13.53
C LYS A 100 21.17 20.92 -12.58
N ASP A 101 21.44 21.33 -11.34
CA ASP A 101 20.41 21.70 -10.39
C ASP A 101 20.11 23.22 -10.45
N ASN A 102 19.20 23.69 -9.60
CA ASN A 102 18.85 25.11 -9.48
C ASN A 102 19.85 25.93 -8.63
N ASN A 103 20.85 25.29 -8.04
CA ASN A 103 21.92 25.93 -7.24
C ASN A 103 23.23 26.09 -8.06
N ALA A 104 23.18 25.82 -9.35
CA ALA A 104 24.32 25.83 -10.26
C ALA A 104 25.35 24.70 -10.02
N ASN A 105 25.00 23.66 -9.24
CA ASN A 105 25.79 22.46 -9.19
C ASN A 105 25.60 21.64 -10.46
N VAL A 106 26.63 20.85 -10.82
CA VAL A 106 26.60 20.06 -12.04
C VAL A 106 27.02 18.61 -11.80
N TYR A 107 26.45 17.71 -12.58
CA TYR A 107 26.96 16.37 -12.80
C TYR A 107 27.47 16.28 -14.24
N TRP A 108 28.72 15.86 -14.40
CA TRP A 108 29.41 15.80 -15.68
C TRP A 108 30.03 14.42 -15.88
N PRO A 109 29.28 13.50 -16.49
CA PRO A 109 29.68 12.09 -16.61
C PRO A 109 31.03 11.88 -17.28
N GLU A 110 31.29 12.62 -18.38
CA GLU A 110 32.53 12.51 -19.14
C GLU A 110 33.79 12.70 -18.29
N TRP A 111 33.68 13.51 -17.22
CA TRP A 111 34.80 13.81 -16.32
C TRP A 111 34.68 13.15 -14.97
N GLY A 112 33.66 12.32 -14.77
CA GLY A 112 33.41 11.65 -13.49
C GLY A 112 33.10 12.62 -12.34
N PHE A 113 32.65 13.84 -12.65
CA PHE A 113 32.42 14.87 -11.65
C PHE A 113 30.91 14.93 -11.28
N ASN A 114 30.61 14.79 -10.01
CA ASN A 114 29.28 14.98 -9.44
C ASN A 114 29.32 16.01 -8.30
N GLY A 115 28.97 17.27 -8.62
CA GLY A 115 28.81 18.34 -7.63
C GLY A 115 27.37 18.46 -7.09
N ILE A 116 26.41 17.74 -7.67
CA ILE A 116 25.01 17.73 -7.20
C ILE A 116 24.84 16.77 -6.02
N GLY A 117 25.52 15.61 -6.05
CA GLY A 117 25.37 14.53 -5.08
C GLY A 117 24.17 13.64 -5.44
N ASP A 118 23.10 13.73 -4.66
CA ASP A 118 21.90 12.93 -4.83
C ASP A 118 20.82 13.67 -5.61
N LEU A 119 19.97 12.92 -6.30
CA LEU A 119 18.65 13.39 -6.74
C LEU A 119 17.75 13.50 -5.50
N GLU A 120 17.23 14.69 -5.24
CA GLU A 120 16.38 14.97 -4.10
C GLU A 120 14.90 14.88 -4.46
N ALA A 121 14.11 14.25 -3.59
CA ALA A 121 12.67 14.11 -3.74
C ALA A 121 11.98 15.46 -4.01
N GLY A 122 11.17 15.52 -5.08
CA GLY A 122 10.42 16.72 -5.47
C GLY A 122 11.24 17.83 -6.13
N LYS A 123 12.53 17.61 -6.41
CA LYS A 123 13.37 18.58 -7.12
C LYS A 123 13.34 18.38 -8.63
N GLY A 124 13.64 19.44 -9.35
CA GLY A 124 13.81 19.45 -10.80
C GLY A 124 15.27 19.64 -11.20
N TYR A 125 15.62 19.04 -12.33
CA TYR A 125 16.98 19.09 -12.88
C TYR A 125 16.93 19.38 -14.38
N GLN A 126 17.91 20.12 -14.87
CA GLN A 126 18.13 20.30 -16.28
C GLN A 126 19.11 19.24 -16.77
N VAL A 127 18.73 18.47 -17.79
CA VAL A 127 19.55 17.42 -18.37
C VAL A 127 19.76 17.69 -19.84
N LYS A 128 21.02 17.71 -20.29
CA LYS A 128 21.37 17.79 -21.71
C LYS A 128 21.86 16.43 -22.18
N VAL A 129 21.20 15.88 -23.19
CA VAL A 129 21.61 14.62 -23.83
C VAL A 129 22.01 14.80 -25.28
N SER A 130 22.92 13.94 -25.74
CA SER A 130 23.45 13.94 -27.12
C SER A 130 22.52 13.26 -28.11
N GLN A 131 21.60 12.43 -27.64
CA GLN A 131 20.60 11.73 -28.44
C GLN A 131 19.39 11.37 -27.57
N GLN A 132 18.25 11.09 -28.23
CA GLN A 132 17.03 10.66 -27.56
C GLN A 132 17.28 9.36 -26.77
N CYS A 133 16.77 9.31 -25.56
CA CYS A 133 16.85 8.14 -24.68
C CYS A 133 15.67 8.12 -23.70
N THR A 134 15.49 7.00 -22.99
CA THR A 134 14.49 6.86 -21.94
C THR A 134 15.17 6.68 -20.59
N LEU A 135 14.95 7.61 -19.68
CA LEU A 135 15.38 7.50 -18.30
C LEU A 135 14.39 6.63 -17.53
N GLN A 136 14.89 5.73 -16.74
CA GLN A 136 14.10 4.89 -15.85
C GLN A 136 14.45 5.19 -14.39
N TYR A 137 13.50 5.75 -13.64
CA TYR A 137 13.64 5.78 -12.19
C TYR A 137 13.26 4.41 -11.62
N ILE A 138 14.24 3.77 -11.01
CA ILE A 138 14.03 2.49 -10.31
C ILE A 138 13.05 2.72 -9.16
N ALA A 139 12.20 1.73 -8.89
CA ALA A 139 11.32 1.75 -7.72
C ALA A 139 12.11 2.11 -6.45
N ASN A 140 11.46 2.82 -5.52
CA ASN A 140 12.02 2.95 -4.17
C ASN A 140 12.20 1.54 -3.64
N GLY A 141 13.46 1.06 -3.61
CA GLY A 141 13.71 -0.29 -3.12
C GLY A 141 13.12 -0.42 -1.73
N LEU A 142 12.16 -1.32 -1.57
CA LEU A 142 11.83 -1.85 -0.27
C LEU A 142 13.07 -2.61 0.18
N VAL A 143 13.91 -1.95 0.98
CA VAL A 143 14.99 -2.62 1.69
C VAL A 143 14.29 -3.42 2.79
N TYR A 144 14.16 -4.73 2.57
CA TYR A 144 13.72 -5.66 3.60
C TYR A 144 14.85 -5.93 4.58
#